data_e044d14a88e7f88beba2b587a4fbcf0d
#
_entry.id   e044d14a88e7f88beba2b587a4fbcf0d
#
_cell.length_a   1.000
_cell.length_b   1.000
_cell.length_c   1.000
_cell.angle_alpha   90.00
_cell.angle_beta   90.00
_cell.angle_gamma   90.00
#
_symmetry.space_group_name_H-M   'P 1'
#
loop_
_entity.id
_entity.type
_entity.pdbx_description
1 polymer ?
#
loop_
_entity_poly.entity_id
_entity_poly.type
_entity_poly.pdbx_seq_one_letter_code
_entity_poly.pdbx_strand_id
1 'polypeptide(L)'
;MRNNGRFTAAEEMIALGGGELFQLIDRIALHRNVEFPGHHHATLYPVNTIEAHVRRLLKEMDIDVRTSTHICDVEYEEGTVKAVFSDSGERFGGDVFIETTGTAGPMGNCMKYGNGCSMCVLRCPAFGPRISINGRCGLPEYRGERVPDVFGVFSGSCKLSKESLSRQLQEQLNTNGVSIIPLPKEEINYDKLKMKACKQYAIKDFSENMIILDTGDAKLMTSYYPLDKLRLLPGLENARYVDPCAGSKGNSIRYLSLAYRTNDMRVDNMNNLLCAGEKSGLFIGHTEAIVTGTLAGANAVRLVAGKQLIVLPSQLAVGDIIATANASIKERRNTAERFTFSGGNYFKRMQELQLYTTDIQQIRQRVEQAGLSDVYNVKVMA
;
A
#
# COMPACT_ATOMS: atom_id res chain seq x y z
N MET A 1 -0.02 -1.74 9.60
CA MET A 1 -0.56 -0.91 10.71
C MET A 1 -1.97 -0.49 10.34
N ARG A 2 -2.93 -0.74 11.23
CA ARG A 2 -4.34 -0.38 11.11
C ARG A 2 -4.61 0.75 12.11
N ASN A 3 -4.73 1.98 11.64
CA ASN A 3 -4.84 3.19 12.45
C ASN A 3 -5.70 4.25 11.76
N ASN A 4 -6.25 5.20 12.50
CA ASN A 4 -7.09 6.29 11.98
C ASN A 4 -8.20 5.75 11.05
N GLY A 5 -8.38 6.33 9.89
CA GLY A 5 -9.37 5.90 8.90
C GLY A 5 -9.17 4.48 8.35
N ARG A 6 -7.99 3.87 8.52
CA ARG A 6 -7.80 2.45 8.21
C ARG A 6 -8.61 1.53 9.13
N PHE A 7 -8.92 1.98 10.34
CA PHE A 7 -9.85 1.25 11.20
C PHE A 7 -11.23 1.19 10.55
N THR A 8 -11.79 2.33 10.16
CA THR A 8 -13.09 2.40 9.49
C THR A 8 -13.12 1.57 8.22
N ALA A 9 -12.11 1.74 7.35
CA ALA A 9 -12.04 1.01 6.09
C ALA A 9 -11.96 -0.52 6.28
N ALA A 10 -11.22 -1.00 7.28
CA ALA A 10 -11.15 -2.42 7.58
C ALA A 10 -12.49 -2.98 8.09
N GLU A 11 -13.21 -2.24 8.94
CA GLU A 11 -14.53 -2.64 9.43
C GLU A 11 -15.58 -2.58 8.32
N GLU A 12 -15.53 -1.60 7.41
CA GLU A 12 -16.37 -1.60 6.20
C GLU A 12 -16.11 -2.84 5.35
N MET A 13 -14.84 -3.22 5.12
CA MET A 13 -14.50 -4.44 4.37
C MET A 13 -14.99 -5.71 5.05
N ILE A 14 -14.91 -5.79 6.38
CA ILE A 14 -15.46 -6.92 7.15
C ILE A 14 -16.99 -6.99 6.96
N ALA A 15 -17.68 -5.85 7.05
CA ALA A 15 -19.13 -5.80 6.85
C ALA A 15 -19.57 -6.10 5.40
N LEU A 16 -18.72 -5.80 4.42
CA LEU A 16 -18.90 -6.17 3.02
C LEU A 16 -18.63 -7.66 2.74
N GLY A 17 -18.08 -8.43 3.71
CA GLY A 17 -17.73 -9.84 3.56
C GLY A 17 -16.35 -10.10 2.95
N GLY A 18 -15.47 -9.09 2.87
CA GLY A 18 -14.09 -9.20 2.34
C GLY A 18 -13.03 -8.91 3.41
N GLY A 19 -13.24 -9.39 4.65
CA GLY A 19 -12.44 -9.02 5.80
C GLY A 19 -11.33 -9.99 6.19
N GLU A 20 -11.11 -11.11 5.52
CA GLU A 20 -10.24 -12.22 5.94
C GLU A 20 -8.80 -11.78 6.25
N LEU A 21 -8.22 -10.93 5.39
CA LEU A 21 -6.86 -10.41 5.60
C LEU A 21 -6.80 -9.45 6.80
N PHE A 22 -7.84 -8.66 7.04
CA PHE A 22 -7.89 -7.79 8.23
C PHE A 22 -8.02 -8.59 9.50
N GLN A 23 -8.87 -9.61 9.51
CA GLN A 23 -9.02 -10.52 10.64
C GLN A 23 -7.73 -11.32 10.90
N LEU A 24 -7.01 -11.73 9.84
CA LEU A 24 -5.70 -12.36 9.96
C LEU A 24 -4.69 -11.42 10.63
N ILE A 25 -4.59 -10.17 10.16
CA ILE A 25 -3.71 -9.15 10.73
C ILE A 25 -4.03 -8.91 12.21
N ASP A 26 -5.32 -8.82 12.55
CA ASP A 26 -5.76 -8.63 13.93
C ASP A 26 -5.42 -9.84 14.83
N ARG A 27 -5.51 -11.08 14.32
CA ARG A 27 -5.13 -12.29 15.08
C ARG A 27 -3.65 -12.32 15.44
N ILE A 28 -2.77 -11.88 14.53
CA ILE A 28 -1.31 -11.93 14.73
C ILE A 28 -0.73 -10.61 15.24
N ALA A 29 -1.57 -9.66 15.63
CA ALA A 29 -1.13 -8.36 16.10
C ALA A 29 -0.25 -8.48 17.35
N LEU A 30 0.88 -7.78 17.36
CA LEU A 30 1.75 -7.65 18.52
C LEU A 30 1.17 -6.67 19.54
N HIS A 31 0.65 -5.55 19.03
CA HIS A 31 0.10 -4.48 19.85
C HIS A 31 -1.21 -3.97 19.25
N ARG A 32 -2.13 -3.56 20.12
CA ARG A 32 -3.41 -2.94 19.76
C ARG A 32 -3.59 -1.62 20.49
N ASN A 33 -4.37 -0.73 19.90
CA ASN A 33 -4.69 0.58 20.47
C ASN A 33 -3.45 1.41 20.83
N VAL A 34 -2.38 1.29 20.02
CA VAL A 34 -1.17 2.09 20.22
C VAL A 34 -1.44 3.51 19.75
N GLU A 35 -1.10 4.47 20.62
CA GLU A 35 -1.23 5.90 20.35
C GLU A 35 0.16 6.49 20.12
N PHE A 36 0.29 7.30 19.08
CA PHE A 36 1.50 8.11 18.83
C PHE A 36 1.12 9.34 17.99
N PRO A 37 1.97 10.37 17.88
CA PRO A 37 1.58 11.64 17.27
C PRO A 37 0.85 11.50 15.94
N GLY A 38 -0.39 12.04 15.89
CA GLY A 38 -1.25 12.01 14.69
C GLY A 38 -1.83 10.64 14.32
N HIS A 39 -1.67 9.64 15.16
CA HIS A 39 -2.14 8.28 14.88
C HIS A 39 -2.79 7.64 16.12
N HIS A 40 -4.02 7.18 15.93
CA HIS A 40 -4.89 6.62 16.96
C HIS A 40 -5.26 5.18 16.61
N HIS A 41 -5.57 4.37 17.65
CA HIS A 41 -6.04 2.99 17.56
C HIS A 41 -5.12 2.06 16.76
N ALA A 42 -3.80 2.34 16.73
CA ALA A 42 -2.90 1.60 15.88
C ALA A 42 -2.78 0.14 16.30
N THR A 43 -3.09 -0.77 15.38
CA THR A 43 -2.78 -2.19 15.49
C THR A 43 -1.46 -2.46 14.78
N LEU A 44 -0.45 -2.91 15.50
CA LEU A 44 0.88 -3.24 15.00
C LEU A 44 1.01 -4.75 14.86
N TYR A 45 1.47 -5.22 13.72
CA TYR A 45 1.66 -6.64 13.44
C TYR A 45 3.10 -6.93 12.98
N PRO A 46 3.60 -8.16 13.14
CA PRO A 46 4.98 -8.50 12.79
C PRO A 46 5.13 -8.59 11.27
N VAL A 47 5.91 -7.66 10.70
CA VAL A 47 6.13 -7.59 9.24
C VAL A 47 7.05 -8.72 8.72
N ASN A 48 7.83 -9.34 9.60
CA ASN A 48 8.75 -10.43 9.28
C ASN A 48 8.07 -11.82 9.23
N THR A 49 6.86 -11.97 9.77
CA THR A 49 6.13 -13.24 9.78
C THR A 49 4.79 -13.22 9.04
N ILE A 50 4.28 -12.04 8.69
CA ILE A 50 2.95 -11.89 8.05
C ILE A 50 2.86 -12.69 6.75
N GLU A 51 3.93 -12.77 5.96
CA GLU A 51 3.95 -13.50 4.69
C GLU A 51 3.62 -14.98 4.88
N ALA A 52 4.19 -15.63 5.88
CA ALA A 52 3.92 -17.04 6.16
C ALA A 52 2.45 -17.28 6.54
N HIS A 53 1.84 -16.35 7.28
CA HIS A 53 0.42 -16.44 7.66
C HIS A 53 -0.49 -16.22 6.43
N VAL A 54 -0.18 -15.24 5.58
CA VAL A 54 -0.93 -14.99 4.34
C VAL A 54 -0.81 -16.18 3.39
N ARG A 55 0.39 -16.75 3.21
CA ARG A 55 0.61 -17.93 2.37
C ARG A 55 -0.24 -19.12 2.82
N ARG A 56 -0.34 -19.34 4.15
CA ARG A 56 -1.21 -20.38 4.70
C ARG A 56 -2.67 -20.11 4.36
N LEU A 57 -3.16 -18.89 4.58
CA LEU A 57 -4.53 -18.49 4.24
C LEU A 57 -4.84 -18.73 2.77
N LEU A 58 -3.96 -18.32 1.86
CA LEU A 58 -4.15 -18.53 0.42
C LEU A 58 -4.21 -20.01 0.06
N LYS A 59 -3.40 -20.85 0.71
CA LYS A 59 -3.46 -22.32 0.55
C LYS A 59 -4.78 -22.91 1.07
N GLU A 60 -5.28 -22.45 2.21
CA GLU A 60 -6.58 -22.85 2.76
C GLU A 60 -7.76 -22.44 1.84
N MET A 61 -7.59 -21.36 1.08
CA MET A 61 -8.55 -20.88 0.07
C MET A 61 -8.37 -21.55 -1.31
N ASP A 62 -7.48 -22.52 -1.44
CA ASP A 62 -7.13 -23.21 -2.70
C ASP A 62 -6.66 -22.27 -3.82
N ILE A 63 -5.93 -21.22 -3.44
CA ILE A 63 -5.34 -20.26 -4.39
C ILE A 63 -3.95 -20.72 -4.78
N ASP A 64 -3.71 -20.98 -6.08
CA ASP A 64 -2.39 -21.30 -6.63
C ASP A 64 -1.49 -20.07 -6.60
N VAL A 65 -0.44 -20.12 -5.78
CA VAL A 65 0.57 -19.06 -5.66
C VAL A 65 1.89 -19.53 -6.26
N ARG A 66 2.24 -19.00 -7.40
CA ARG A 66 3.49 -19.30 -8.08
C ARG A 66 4.58 -18.30 -7.71
N THR A 67 5.57 -18.79 -6.97
CA THR A 67 6.78 -18.01 -6.63
C THR A 67 7.87 -18.30 -7.69
N SER A 68 8.92 -17.45 -7.71
CA SER A 68 10.00 -17.56 -8.71
C SER A 68 9.50 -17.52 -10.15
N THR A 69 8.36 -16.88 -10.39
CA THR A 69 7.72 -16.74 -11.70
C THR A 69 7.63 -15.26 -12.02
N HIS A 70 8.49 -14.80 -12.89
CA HIS A 70 8.57 -13.40 -13.30
C HIS A 70 7.83 -13.21 -14.62
N ILE A 71 6.69 -12.52 -14.60
CA ILE A 71 5.96 -12.19 -15.82
C ILE A 71 6.71 -11.09 -16.58
N CYS A 72 6.99 -11.31 -17.85
CA CYS A 72 7.79 -10.42 -18.69
C CYS A 72 7.08 -9.98 -19.98
N ASP A 73 6.02 -10.68 -20.41
CA ASP A 73 5.31 -10.34 -21.64
C ASP A 73 3.82 -10.67 -21.59
N VAL A 74 3.06 -10.17 -22.58
CA VAL A 74 1.60 -10.26 -22.67
C VAL A 74 1.19 -10.55 -24.12
N GLU A 75 0.30 -11.52 -24.31
CA GLU A 75 -0.46 -11.73 -25.53
C GLU A 75 -1.77 -10.93 -25.44
N TYR A 76 -1.95 -9.97 -26.33
CA TYR A 76 -3.06 -9.04 -26.31
C TYR A 76 -3.64 -8.82 -27.70
N GLU A 77 -4.95 -8.82 -27.82
CA GLU A 77 -5.68 -8.58 -29.05
C GLU A 77 -7.01 -7.87 -28.77
N GLU A 78 -7.29 -6.79 -29.48
CA GLU A 78 -8.56 -6.07 -29.49
C GLU A 78 -9.18 -5.81 -28.09
N GLY A 79 -8.42 -5.24 -27.17
CA GLY A 79 -8.88 -4.94 -25.82
C GLY A 79 -8.92 -6.15 -24.88
N THR A 80 -8.40 -7.30 -25.28
CA THR A 80 -8.49 -8.54 -24.52
C THR A 80 -7.10 -9.15 -24.32
N VAL A 81 -6.70 -9.35 -23.06
CA VAL A 81 -5.52 -10.12 -22.70
C VAL A 81 -5.84 -11.61 -22.88
N LYS A 82 -5.05 -12.32 -23.68
CA LYS A 82 -5.18 -13.77 -23.95
C LYS A 82 -4.32 -14.60 -23.00
N ALA A 83 -3.12 -14.10 -22.72
CA ALA A 83 -2.16 -14.74 -21.83
C ALA A 83 -1.09 -13.76 -21.34
N VAL A 84 -0.39 -14.17 -20.29
CA VAL A 84 0.87 -13.57 -19.86
C VAL A 84 1.97 -14.62 -19.92
N PHE A 85 3.22 -14.19 -20.08
CA PHE A 85 4.38 -15.09 -20.21
C PHE A 85 5.40 -14.81 -19.13
N SER A 86 5.95 -15.88 -18.57
CA SER A 86 7.10 -15.78 -17.68
C SER A 86 8.41 -15.63 -18.47
N ASP A 87 9.46 -15.24 -17.78
CA ASP A 87 10.83 -15.20 -18.31
C ASP A 87 11.38 -16.61 -18.66
N SER A 88 10.80 -17.67 -18.10
CA SER A 88 11.07 -19.07 -18.50
C SER A 88 10.32 -19.51 -19.77
N GLY A 89 9.48 -18.65 -20.34
CA GLY A 89 8.67 -18.94 -21.52
C GLY A 89 7.35 -19.67 -21.23
N GLU A 90 6.97 -19.87 -19.96
CA GLU A 90 5.69 -20.47 -19.61
C GLU A 90 4.54 -19.50 -19.91
N ARG A 91 3.46 -20.01 -20.52
CA ARG A 91 2.27 -19.27 -20.92
C ARG A 91 1.15 -19.49 -19.90
N PHE A 92 0.61 -18.41 -19.36
CA PHE A 92 -0.54 -18.43 -18.46
C PHE A 92 -1.73 -17.77 -19.13
N GLY A 93 -2.71 -18.58 -19.51
CA GLY A 93 -4.01 -18.13 -20.02
C GLY A 93 -5.00 -17.87 -18.88
N GLY A 94 -6.05 -17.10 -19.18
CA GLY A 94 -7.14 -16.84 -18.23
C GLY A 94 -8.27 -16.08 -18.90
N ASP A 95 -9.45 -16.16 -18.31
CA ASP A 95 -10.63 -15.40 -18.77
C ASP A 95 -10.51 -13.93 -18.38
N VAL A 96 -9.95 -13.65 -17.19
CA VAL A 96 -9.77 -12.32 -16.62
C VAL A 96 -8.40 -12.22 -15.95
N PHE A 97 -7.78 -11.06 -16.06
CA PHE A 97 -6.48 -10.73 -15.47
C PHE A 97 -6.62 -9.56 -14.50
N ILE A 98 -5.88 -9.62 -13.40
CA ILE A 98 -5.79 -8.50 -12.43
C ILE A 98 -4.33 -8.08 -12.30
N GLU A 99 -4.00 -6.90 -12.79
CA GLU A 99 -2.66 -6.33 -12.66
C GLU A 99 -2.44 -5.75 -11.27
N THR A 100 -1.45 -6.27 -10.54
CA THR A 100 -1.03 -5.80 -9.22
C THR A 100 0.47 -5.49 -9.15
N THR A 101 1.07 -5.15 -10.28
CA THR A 101 2.52 -4.92 -10.43
C THR A 101 3.05 -3.70 -9.65
N GLY A 102 2.16 -2.88 -9.10
CA GLY A 102 2.49 -1.69 -8.32
C GLY A 102 2.91 -0.51 -9.20
N THR A 103 3.53 0.47 -8.60
CA THR A 103 3.84 1.76 -9.24
C THR A 103 5.20 1.80 -9.96
N ALA A 104 5.93 0.71 -10.00
CA ALA A 104 7.27 0.71 -10.62
C ALA A 104 7.24 0.98 -12.13
N GLY A 105 6.08 0.85 -12.74
CA GLY A 105 5.87 1.13 -14.16
C GLY A 105 6.72 0.29 -15.11
N PRO A 106 6.71 0.66 -16.39
CA PRO A 106 7.49 0.00 -17.41
C PRO A 106 8.99 0.02 -17.13
N MET A 107 9.67 -0.95 -17.70
CA MET A 107 11.12 -1.10 -17.69
C MET A 107 11.83 0.21 -18.03
N GLY A 108 12.88 0.56 -17.27
CA GLY A 108 13.71 1.71 -17.56
C GLY A 108 13.23 3.04 -17.02
N ASN A 109 12.09 3.10 -16.31
CA ASN A 109 11.64 4.35 -15.69
C ASN A 109 12.68 4.93 -14.72
N CYS A 110 13.38 4.10 -13.96
CA CYS A 110 14.44 4.55 -13.06
C CYS A 110 15.65 5.10 -13.84
N MET A 111 16.02 4.52 -14.96
CA MET A 111 17.07 5.03 -15.84
C MET A 111 16.61 6.31 -16.57
N LYS A 112 15.38 6.30 -17.10
CA LYS A 112 14.81 7.43 -17.85
C LYS A 112 14.70 8.70 -17.00
N TYR A 113 14.35 8.57 -15.73
CA TYR A 113 14.08 9.73 -14.85
C TYR A 113 15.18 9.95 -13.80
N GLY A 114 16.29 9.20 -13.88
CA GLY A 114 17.45 9.39 -13.01
C GLY A 114 17.23 9.06 -11.54
N ASN A 115 16.11 8.41 -11.19
CA ASN A 115 15.78 8.03 -9.83
C ASN A 115 15.72 6.50 -9.72
N GLY A 116 16.32 5.94 -8.70
CA GLY A 116 16.20 4.55 -8.33
C GLY A 116 15.69 4.40 -6.91
N CYS A 117 15.36 3.20 -6.49
CA CYS A 117 15.21 2.86 -5.09
C CYS A 117 16.21 1.77 -4.73
N SER A 118 16.57 1.67 -3.45
CA SER A 118 17.55 0.66 -3.01
C SER A 118 17.09 -0.77 -3.32
N MET A 119 15.80 -1.02 -3.33
CA MET A 119 15.24 -2.31 -3.75
C MET A 119 15.52 -2.62 -5.22
N CYS A 120 15.68 -1.62 -6.09
CA CYS A 120 16.06 -1.83 -7.49
C CYS A 120 17.51 -2.28 -7.63
N VAL A 121 18.40 -1.89 -6.74
CA VAL A 121 19.81 -2.34 -6.75
C VAL A 121 19.92 -3.84 -6.54
N LEU A 122 19.08 -4.40 -5.66
CA LEU A 122 19.03 -5.84 -5.41
C LEU A 122 18.10 -6.56 -6.40
N ARG A 123 16.91 -6.01 -6.61
CA ARG A 123 15.84 -6.67 -7.33
C ARG A 123 16.06 -6.76 -8.84
N CYS A 124 16.33 -5.64 -9.50
CA CYS A 124 16.42 -5.63 -10.96
C CYS A 124 17.60 -6.45 -11.49
N PRO A 125 18.79 -6.45 -10.87
CA PRO A 125 19.88 -7.35 -11.25
C PRO A 125 19.56 -8.83 -11.01
N ALA A 126 18.85 -9.15 -9.91
CA ALA A 126 18.59 -10.52 -9.50
C ALA A 126 17.35 -11.14 -10.17
N PHE A 127 16.30 -10.35 -10.40
CA PHE A 127 14.97 -10.84 -10.82
C PHE A 127 14.43 -10.15 -12.06
N GLY A 128 15.20 -9.29 -12.69
CA GLY A 128 14.73 -8.45 -13.79
C GLY A 128 13.80 -7.31 -13.35
N PRO A 129 13.53 -6.38 -14.26
CA PRO A 129 12.65 -5.25 -14.01
C PRO A 129 11.18 -5.68 -13.98
N ARG A 130 10.37 -4.96 -13.21
CA ARG A 130 8.92 -5.12 -13.25
C ARG A 130 8.39 -4.69 -14.60
N ILE A 131 7.43 -5.44 -15.12
CA ILE A 131 6.64 -5.00 -16.26
C ILE A 131 5.34 -4.33 -15.80
N SER A 132 4.71 -3.60 -16.71
CA SER A 132 3.31 -3.21 -16.63
C SER A 132 2.55 -3.99 -17.69
N ILE A 133 1.55 -4.77 -17.30
CA ILE A 133 0.65 -5.47 -18.25
C ILE A 133 -0.07 -4.41 -19.09
N ASN A 134 -0.63 -3.39 -18.44
CA ASN A 134 -1.25 -2.25 -19.09
C ASN A 134 -0.33 -1.58 -20.13
N GLY A 135 0.93 -1.31 -19.75
CA GLY A 135 1.93 -0.74 -20.66
C GLY A 135 2.32 -1.67 -21.82
N ARG A 136 2.36 -3.00 -21.59
CA ARG A 136 2.61 -3.99 -22.65
C ARG A 136 1.46 -4.07 -23.65
N CYS A 137 0.24 -3.81 -23.22
CA CYS A 137 -0.91 -3.67 -24.13
C CYS A 137 -0.91 -2.33 -24.91
N GLY A 138 0.13 -1.48 -24.76
CA GLY A 138 0.22 -0.20 -25.46
C GLY A 138 -0.69 0.89 -24.89
N LEU A 139 -1.29 0.68 -23.73
CA LEU A 139 -2.21 1.63 -23.12
C LEU A 139 -1.45 2.76 -22.41
N PRO A 140 -2.02 3.98 -22.38
CA PRO A 140 -1.43 5.09 -21.68
C PRO A 140 -1.42 4.85 -20.17
N GLU A 141 -0.40 5.39 -19.49
CA GLU A 141 -0.30 5.39 -18.04
C GLU A 141 -0.17 6.80 -17.50
N TYR A 142 -0.84 7.04 -16.37
CA TYR A 142 -0.65 8.27 -15.61
C TYR A 142 0.74 8.27 -14.97
N ARG A 143 1.43 9.41 -15.03
CA ARG A 143 2.73 9.59 -14.38
C ARG A 143 2.66 10.75 -13.40
N GLY A 144 2.87 10.46 -12.11
CA GLY A 144 2.89 11.48 -11.07
C GLY A 144 4.23 12.21 -11.00
N GLU A 145 4.18 13.53 -10.90
CA GLU A 145 5.34 14.41 -10.79
C GLU A 145 5.40 15.04 -9.40
N ARG A 146 6.60 15.17 -8.82
CA ARG A 146 6.82 15.91 -7.57
C ARG A 146 6.86 17.42 -7.79
N VAL A 147 7.52 17.81 -8.84
CA VAL A 147 7.57 19.13 -9.46
C VAL A 147 7.68 18.90 -10.97
N PRO A 148 7.47 19.90 -11.82
CA PRO A 148 7.57 19.73 -13.26
C PRO A 148 8.84 18.96 -13.65
N ASP A 149 8.68 17.93 -14.48
CA ASP A 149 9.72 17.05 -15.02
C ASP A 149 10.49 16.21 -13.96
N VAL A 150 10.08 16.20 -12.70
CA VAL A 150 10.70 15.37 -11.65
C VAL A 150 9.74 14.28 -11.21
N PHE A 151 9.97 13.08 -11.70
CA PHE A 151 9.17 11.89 -11.42
C PHE A 151 9.64 11.15 -10.16
N GLY A 152 8.76 10.32 -9.62
CA GLY A 152 8.99 9.56 -8.42
C GLY A 152 8.61 10.31 -7.15
N VAL A 153 8.40 9.55 -6.09
CA VAL A 153 7.94 10.06 -4.80
C VAL A 153 8.73 9.43 -3.66
N PHE A 154 8.91 10.16 -2.57
CA PHE A 154 9.43 9.58 -1.35
C PHE A 154 8.33 8.80 -0.63
N SER A 155 8.63 7.54 -0.32
CA SER A 155 7.77 6.68 0.49
C SER A 155 8.61 5.67 1.29
N GLY A 156 7.95 4.88 2.14
CA GLY A 156 8.63 3.87 2.93
C GLY A 156 9.18 4.39 4.26
N SER A 157 9.77 3.46 5.00
CA SER A 157 10.41 3.67 6.31
C SER A 157 11.58 2.70 6.44
N CYS A 158 12.58 3.05 7.25
CA CYS A 158 13.66 2.15 7.60
C CYS A 158 13.27 1.23 8.75
N LYS A 159 13.95 0.10 8.88
CA LYS A 159 13.81 -0.82 10.00
C LYS A 159 15.16 -1.13 10.62
N LEU A 160 15.19 -1.19 11.93
CA LEU A 160 16.35 -1.60 12.71
C LEU A 160 16.13 -3.01 13.28
N SER A 161 17.22 -3.77 13.41
CA SER A 161 17.24 -4.97 14.24
C SER A 161 16.92 -4.55 15.67
N LYS A 162 15.86 -5.12 16.24
CA LYS A 162 15.38 -4.77 17.58
C LYS A 162 16.44 -5.11 18.64
N GLU A 163 17.17 -6.20 18.44
CA GLU A 163 18.26 -6.66 19.32
C GLU A 163 19.47 -5.71 19.33
N SER A 164 19.57 -4.82 18.34
CA SER A 164 20.64 -3.81 18.27
C SER A 164 20.34 -2.53 19.06
N LEU A 165 19.15 -2.44 19.63
CA LEU A 165 18.73 -1.31 20.47
C LEU A 165 19.13 -1.54 21.93
N SER A 166 19.19 -0.46 22.73
CA SER A 166 19.37 -0.59 24.18
C SER A 166 18.25 -1.41 24.81
N ARG A 167 18.56 -2.09 25.92
CA ARG A 167 17.57 -2.89 26.67
C ARG A 167 16.32 -2.08 27.04
N GLN A 168 16.52 -0.84 27.46
CA GLN A 168 15.42 0.07 27.80
C GLN A 168 14.48 0.32 26.60
N LEU A 169 15.02 0.58 25.40
CA LEU A 169 14.21 0.77 24.19
C LEU A 169 13.50 -0.53 23.78
N GLN A 170 14.16 -1.68 23.89
CA GLN A 170 13.53 -2.98 23.64
C GLN A 170 12.33 -3.20 24.57
N GLU A 171 12.48 -2.93 25.87
CA GLU A 171 11.41 -3.05 26.86
C GLU A 171 10.26 -2.09 26.56
N GLN A 172 10.54 -0.83 26.22
CA GLN A 172 9.50 0.14 25.81
C GLN A 172 8.71 -0.33 24.59
N LEU A 173 9.41 -0.81 23.56
CA LEU A 173 8.78 -1.32 22.35
C LEU A 173 7.93 -2.56 22.62
N ASN A 174 8.46 -3.50 23.44
CA ASN A 174 7.74 -4.72 23.81
C ASN A 174 6.48 -4.45 24.64
N THR A 175 6.50 -3.40 25.48
CA THR A 175 5.38 -3.07 26.38
C THR A 175 4.38 -2.15 25.71
N ASN A 176 4.85 -1.09 25.05
CA ASN A 176 4.00 -0.01 24.57
C ASN A 176 3.78 -0.04 23.05
N GLY A 177 4.55 -0.84 22.31
CA GLY A 177 4.52 -0.85 20.85
C GLY A 177 5.17 0.37 20.19
N VAL A 178 5.52 1.39 20.95
CA VAL A 178 6.08 2.65 20.47
C VAL A 178 7.15 3.18 21.41
N SER A 179 8.18 3.80 20.84
CA SER A 179 9.14 4.64 21.56
C SER A 179 9.33 5.97 20.81
N ILE A 180 9.45 7.06 21.56
CA ILE A 180 9.61 8.42 21.03
C ILE A 180 10.88 9.01 21.63
N ILE A 181 11.87 9.33 20.80
CA ILE A 181 13.16 9.86 21.20
C ILE A 181 13.26 11.30 20.65
N PRO A 182 13.32 12.34 21.49
CA PRO A 182 13.53 13.71 21.02
C PRO A 182 14.83 13.83 20.21
N LEU A 183 14.78 14.53 19.09
CA LEU A 183 15.97 14.82 18.29
C LEU A 183 16.72 16.04 18.86
N PRO A 184 18.07 16.05 18.79
CA PRO A 184 18.84 17.25 19.02
C PRO A 184 18.39 18.39 18.10
N LYS A 185 18.43 19.64 18.58
CA LYS A 185 17.92 20.80 17.85
C LYS A 185 18.55 20.95 16.45
N GLU A 186 19.82 20.61 16.30
CA GLU A 186 20.59 20.66 15.06
C GLU A 186 20.15 19.60 14.03
N GLU A 187 19.47 18.55 14.47
CA GLU A 187 18.95 17.48 13.58
C GLU A 187 17.50 17.71 13.17
N ILE A 188 16.82 18.70 13.76
CA ILE A 188 15.43 19.03 13.41
C ILE A 188 15.38 19.65 12.02
N ASN A 189 14.59 19.06 11.13
CA ASN A 189 14.43 19.54 9.76
C ASN A 189 12.95 19.46 9.32
N TYR A 190 12.26 20.59 9.36
CA TYR A 190 10.85 20.68 8.97
C TYR A 190 10.62 20.50 7.45
N ASP A 191 11.61 20.68 6.61
CA ASP A 191 11.46 20.45 5.16
C ASP A 191 11.23 18.98 4.83
N LYS A 192 11.65 18.05 5.70
CA LYS A 192 11.33 16.62 5.58
C LYS A 192 9.82 16.35 5.53
N LEU A 193 9.01 17.20 6.18
CA LEU A 193 7.55 17.06 6.21
C LEU A 193 6.92 17.18 4.81
N LYS A 194 7.52 17.97 3.94
CA LYS A 194 7.06 18.21 2.56
C LYS A 194 7.43 17.08 1.61
N MET A 195 8.41 16.25 1.97
CA MET A 195 9.02 15.30 1.04
C MET A 195 8.21 14.03 0.83
N LYS A 196 7.45 13.56 1.84
CA LYS A 196 6.66 12.33 1.74
C LYS A 196 5.34 12.57 1.02
N ALA A 197 5.11 11.82 -0.05
CA ALA A 197 3.91 11.94 -0.87
C ALA A 197 2.61 11.63 -0.13
N CYS A 198 2.63 10.73 0.86
CA CYS A 198 1.44 10.38 1.63
C CYS A 198 1.03 11.41 2.70
N LYS A 199 1.94 12.32 3.07
CA LYS A 199 1.76 13.35 4.10
C LYS A 199 1.21 12.87 5.45
N GLN A 200 1.04 11.56 5.66
CA GLN A 200 0.49 11.01 6.91
C GLN A 200 1.39 11.26 8.12
N TYR A 201 2.66 11.58 7.90
CA TYR A 201 3.65 11.93 8.91
C TYR A 201 4.14 13.39 8.74
N ALA A 202 3.37 14.22 8.03
CA ALA A 202 3.70 15.62 7.79
C ALA A 202 3.24 16.52 8.96
N ILE A 203 3.51 16.08 10.17
CA ILE A 203 3.26 16.85 11.39
C ILE A 203 4.58 17.12 12.13
N LYS A 204 4.60 18.18 12.92
CA LYS A 204 5.79 18.72 13.60
C LYS A 204 6.54 17.66 14.42
N ASP A 205 5.79 16.83 15.14
CA ASP A 205 6.34 15.77 15.98
C ASP A 205 7.27 14.82 15.26
N PHE A 206 7.01 14.49 13.97
CA PHE A 206 7.89 13.63 13.17
C PHE A 206 9.16 14.31 12.66
N SER A 207 9.26 15.64 12.79
CA SER A 207 10.51 16.37 12.54
C SER A 207 11.31 16.56 13.82
N GLU A 208 10.66 16.59 14.97
CA GLU A 208 11.27 16.86 16.27
C GLU A 208 11.64 15.58 17.03
N ASN A 209 11.11 14.42 16.60
CA ASN A 209 11.34 13.15 17.29
C ASN A 209 11.66 12.02 16.32
N MET A 210 12.47 11.08 16.80
CA MET A 210 12.60 9.75 16.21
C MET A 210 11.50 8.87 16.82
N ILE A 211 10.47 8.56 16.03
CA ILE A 211 9.37 7.68 16.43
C ILE A 211 9.65 6.28 15.91
N ILE A 212 9.66 5.31 16.82
CA ILE A 212 9.96 3.91 16.53
C ILE A 212 8.75 3.07 16.92
N LEU A 213 8.31 2.20 16.01
CA LEU A 213 7.20 1.28 16.25
C LEU A 213 7.69 -0.16 16.29
N ASP A 214 7.12 -0.97 17.17
CA ASP A 214 7.33 -2.42 17.18
C ASP A 214 6.49 -3.10 16.11
N THR A 215 7.15 -3.61 15.10
CA THR A 215 6.52 -4.41 14.03
C THR A 215 7.24 -5.75 13.83
N GLY A 216 7.77 -6.33 14.93
CA GLY A 216 8.74 -7.41 14.94
C GLY A 216 10.15 -6.83 14.88
N ASP A 217 10.48 -6.13 13.81
CA ASP A 217 11.62 -5.21 13.75
C ASP A 217 11.23 -3.83 14.30
N ALA A 218 12.21 -3.04 14.72
CA ALA A 218 12.03 -1.67 15.16
C ALA A 218 11.90 -0.74 13.96
N LYS A 219 10.67 -0.37 13.63
CA LYS A 219 10.34 0.44 12.45
C LYS A 219 10.49 1.93 12.74
N LEU A 220 11.47 2.56 12.10
CA LEU A 220 11.62 4.02 12.12
C LEU A 220 10.53 4.67 11.27
N MET A 221 9.83 5.65 11.81
CA MET A 221 8.80 6.39 11.07
C MET A 221 9.39 7.49 10.19
N THR A 222 10.59 7.29 9.71
CA THR A 222 11.30 8.12 8.73
C THR A 222 11.78 7.28 7.57
N SER A 223 11.92 7.90 6.38
CA SER A 223 12.32 7.19 5.16
C SER A 223 13.83 6.94 5.09
N TYR A 224 14.61 7.85 5.62
CA TYR A 224 16.07 7.80 5.61
C TYR A 224 16.63 8.56 6.80
N TYR A 225 17.60 7.94 7.45
CA TYR A 225 18.38 8.60 8.48
C TYR A 225 19.81 8.05 8.45
N PRO A 226 20.85 8.87 8.37
CA PRO A 226 22.25 8.40 8.37
C PRO A 226 22.56 7.60 9.63
N LEU A 227 23.22 6.45 9.47
CA LEU A 227 23.44 5.52 10.58
C LEU A 227 24.38 6.10 11.65
N ASP A 228 25.37 6.86 11.23
CA ASP A 228 26.29 7.59 12.12
C ASP A 228 25.56 8.58 13.01
N LYS A 229 24.63 9.34 12.45
CA LYS A 229 23.77 10.27 13.21
C LYS A 229 22.74 9.54 14.08
N LEU A 230 22.18 8.44 13.58
CA LEU A 230 21.24 7.63 14.34
C LEU A 230 21.88 7.09 15.62
N ARG A 231 23.14 6.67 15.55
CA ARG A 231 23.91 6.15 16.69
C ARG A 231 24.31 7.19 17.74
N LEU A 232 24.06 8.45 17.48
CA LEU A 232 24.22 9.52 18.48
C LEU A 232 22.96 9.68 19.34
N LEU A 233 21.84 9.05 18.97
CA LEU A 233 20.62 9.13 19.75
C LEU A 233 20.62 8.14 20.92
N PRO A 234 20.07 8.52 22.09
CA PRO A 234 20.05 7.65 23.26
C PRO A 234 19.40 6.30 23.00
N GLY A 235 20.12 5.22 23.31
CA GLY A 235 19.65 3.84 23.15
C GLY A 235 19.78 3.27 21.73
N LEU A 236 20.32 4.06 20.78
CA LEU A 236 20.57 3.66 19.39
C LEU A 236 22.08 3.53 19.06
N GLU A 237 22.94 3.54 20.05
CA GLU A 237 24.42 3.56 19.88
C GLU A 237 24.94 2.37 19.06
N ASN A 238 24.28 1.20 19.18
CA ASN A 238 24.60 -0.02 18.45
C ASN A 238 23.61 -0.36 17.33
N ALA A 239 22.74 0.60 16.97
CA ALA A 239 21.68 0.37 15.98
C ALA A 239 22.21 -0.18 14.66
N ARG A 240 21.51 -1.15 14.10
CA ARG A 240 21.79 -1.77 12.80
C ARG A 240 20.53 -1.81 11.96
N TYR A 241 20.61 -1.44 10.69
CA TYR A 241 19.55 -1.64 9.76
C TYR A 241 19.34 -3.13 9.45
N VAL A 242 18.09 -3.57 9.36
CA VAL A 242 17.71 -4.92 8.92
C VAL A 242 17.88 -5.04 7.40
N ASP A 243 17.42 -4.04 6.66
CA ASP A 243 17.57 -3.99 5.22
C ASP A 243 19.00 -3.52 4.87
N PRO A 244 19.79 -4.29 4.11
CA PRO A 244 21.17 -3.91 3.74
C PRO A 244 21.25 -2.63 2.91
N CYS A 245 20.16 -2.25 2.24
CA CYS A 245 20.08 -1.01 1.48
C CYS A 245 19.37 0.12 2.24
N ALA A 246 18.93 -0.10 3.48
CA ALA A 246 18.35 0.94 4.31
C ALA A 246 19.34 2.06 4.56
N GLY A 247 18.82 3.27 4.70
CA GLY A 247 19.67 4.45 4.87
C GLY A 247 20.16 5.06 3.57
N SER A 248 19.97 4.46 2.41
CA SER A 248 20.24 5.12 1.14
C SER A 248 19.06 6.02 0.71
N LYS A 249 19.35 7.07 -0.05
CA LYS A 249 18.30 7.96 -0.58
C LYS A 249 17.33 7.24 -1.51
N GLY A 250 17.73 6.11 -2.08
CA GLY A 250 16.97 5.35 -3.04
C GLY A 250 15.89 4.45 -2.44
N ASN A 251 15.98 4.06 -1.17
CA ASN A 251 15.05 3.06 -0.61
C ASN A 251 13.60 3.53 -0.48
N SER A 252 13.35 4.81 -0.66
CA SER A 252 12.04 5.43 -0.49
C SER A 252 11.52 6.10 -1.75
N ILE A 253 12.19 5.97 -2.87
CA ILE A 253 11.75 6.55 -4.13
C ILE A 253 10.93 5.52 -4.90
N ARG A 254 9.72 5.90 -5.28
CA ARG A 254 8.82 5.10 -6.11
C ARG A 254 8.30 5.91 -7.27
N TYR A 255 8.19 5.28 -8.42
CA TYR A 255 7.54 5.89 -9.58
C TYR A 255 6.04 5.72 -9.49
N LEU A 256 5.31 6.74 -9.94
CA LEU A 256 3.87 6.68 -10.08
C LEU A 256 3.55 6.45 -11.56
N SER A 257 3.49 5.19 -11.96
CA SER A 257 3.02 4.76 -13.27
C SER A 257 1.77 3.91 -13.06
N LEU A 258 0.60 4.51 -13.29
CA LEU A 258 -0.70 4.01 -12.88
C LEU A 258 -1.58 3.77 -14.10
N ALA A 259 -2.41 2.75 -14.06
CA ALA A 259 -3.41 2.49 -15.08
C ALA A 259 -4.59 3.47 -14.97
N TYR A 260 -5.09 3.96 -16.10
CA TYR A 260 -6.41 4.58 -16.16
C TYR A 260 -7.48 3.49 -16.03
N ARG A 261 -8.50 3.73 -15.21
CA ARG A 261 -9.52 2.72 -14.87
C ARG A 261 -10.88 3.33 -14.53
N THR A 262 -11.87 2.48 -14.46
CA THR A 262 -13.20 2.77 -13.90
C THR A 262 -13.25 2.49 -12.39
N ASN A 263 -14.34 2.90 -11.70
CA ASN A 263 -14.47 2.68 -10.24
C ASN A 263 -14.76 1.23 -9.86
N ASP A 264 -15.08 0.37 -10.81
CA ASP A 264 -15.17 -1.08 -10.66
C ASP A 264 -13.82 -1.81 -10.81
N MET A 265 -12.72 -1.06 -10.90
CA MET A 265 -11.32 -1.51 -11.05
C MET A 265 -10.94 -2.01 -12.45
N ARG A 266 -11.82 -1.96 -13.43
CA ARG A 266 -11.51 -2.35 -14.81
C ARG A 266 -10.63 -1.28 -15.47
N VAL A 267 -9.57 -1.72 -16.16
CA VAL A 267 -8.69 -0.85 -16.95
C VAL A 267 -9.46 -0.25 -18.13
N ASP A 268 -9.31 1.05 -18.35
CA ASP A 268 -10.00 1.74 -19.44
C ASP A 268 -9.63 1.12 -20.79
N ASN A 269 -10.60 0.91 -21.67
CA ASN A 269 -10.48 0.26 -22.98
C ASN A 269 -10.08 -1.22 -22.95
N MET A 270 -10.27 -1.90 -21.85
CA MET A 270 -9.98 -3.34 -21.72
C MET A 270 -11.25 -4.13 -21.41
N ASN A 271 -11.37 -5.30 -22.03
CA ASN A 271 -12.51 -6.20 -21.82
C ASN A 271 -12.35 -7.07 -20.57
N ASN A 272 -11.13 -7.54 -20.29
CA ASN A 272 -10.86 -8.55 -19.26
C ASN A 272 -9.63 -8.24 -18.40
N LEU A 273 -9.18 -6.98 -18.35
CA LEU A 273 -8.09 -6.55 -17.48
C LEU A 273 -8.61 -5.62 -16.39
N LEU A 274 -8.42 -6.01 -15.14
CA LEU A 274 -8.59 -5.15 -13.97
C LEU A 274 -7.24 -4.78 -13.38
N CYS A 275 -7.19 -3.78 -12.53
CA CYS A 275 -5.99 -3.43 -11.78
C CYS A 275 -6.29 -3.12 -10.31
N ALA A 276 -5.34 -3.40 -9.43
CA ALA A 276 -5.50 -3.19 -8.00
C ALA A 276 -4.21 -2.72 -7.32
N GLY A 277 -4.32 -2.35 -6.06
CA GLY A 277 -3.21 -1.85 -5.27
C GLY A 277 -2.66 -0.53 -5.80
N GLU A 278 -1.35 -0.34 -5.64
CA GLU A 278 -0.69 0.90 -6.07
C GLU A 278 -0.72 1.12 -7.59
N LYS A 279 -0.98 0.09 -8.39
CA LYS A 279 -1.13 0.20 -9.85
C LYS A 279 -2.41 0.90 -10.26
N SER A 280 -3.45 0.74 -9.46
CA SER A 280 -4.80 1.22 -9.78
C SER A 280 -5.09 2.65 -9.32
N GLY A 281 -4.15 3.34 -8.69
CA GLY A 281 -4.41 4.70 -8.21
C GLY A 281 -3.28 5.29 -7.38
N LEU A 282 -3.48 6.51 -6.93
CA LEU A 282 -2.56 7.25 -6.06
C LEU A 282 -2.59 6.71 -4.62
N PHE A 283 -2.70 5.41 -4.44
CA PHE A 283 -2.81 4.76 -3.13
C PHE A 283 -1.46 4.47 -2.49
N ILE A 284 -1.42 4.45 -1.17
CA ILE A 284 -0.28 3.95 -0.41
C ILE A 284 -0.74 3.23 0.85
N GLY A 285 -0.36 1.98 0.98
CA GLY A 285 -0.57 1.16 2.17
C GLY A 285 -1.26 -0.16 1.88
N HIS A 286 -1.17 -1.06 2.86
CA HIS A 286 -1.74 -2.41 2.74
C HIS A 286 -3.26 -2.39 2.77
N THR A 287 -3.88 -1.53 3.60
CA THR A 287 -5.35 -1.40 3.67
C THR A 287 -5.91 -1.00 2.31
N GLU A 288 -5.32 0.00 1.68
CA GLU A 288 -5.70 0.50 0.37
C GLU A 288 -5.54 -0.58 -0.72
N ALA A 289 -4.47 -1.38 -0.61
CA ALA A 289 -4.23 -2.49 -1.52
C ALA A 289 -5.24 -3.64 -1.33
N ILE A 290 -5.58 -3.97 -0.07
CA ILE A 290 -6.58 -5.00 0.24
C ILE A 290 -7.96 -4.57 -0.28
N VAL A 291 -8.39 -3.35 -0.01
CA VAL A 291 -9.67 -2.79 -0.48
C VAL A 291 -9.82 -2.92 -2.00
N THR A 292 -8.83 -2.42 -2.74
CA THR A 292 -8.86 -2.44 -4.21
C THR A 292 -8.70 -3.85 -4.78
N GLY A 293 -7.88 -4.69 -4.14
CA GLY A 293 -7.65 -6.08 -4.53
C GLY A 293 -8.90 -6.94 -4.36
N THR A 294 -9.59 -6.81 -3.22
CA THR A 294 -10.84 -7.54 -2.97
C THR A 294 -11.93 -7.13 -3.96
N LEU A 295 -12.09 -5.82 -4.22
CA LEU A 295 -13.05 -5.35 -5.22
C LEU A 295 -12.73 -5.87 -6.62
N ALA A 296 -11.44 -5.80 -7.04
CA ALA A 296 -11.01 -6.31 -8.34
C ALA A 296 -11.24 -7.82 -8.46
N GLY A 297 -10.94 -8.59 -7.41
CA GLY A 297 -11.18 -10.03 -7.37
C GLY A 297 -12.67 -10.40 -7.50
N ALA A 298 -13.52 -9.75 -6.70
CA ALA A 298 -14.96 -9.95 -6.79
C ALA A 298 -15.51 -9.58 -8.19
N ASN A 299 -15.03 -8.48 -8.76
CA ASN A 299 -15.44 -8.05 -10.08
C ASN A 299 -14.88 -8.92 -11.22
N ALA A 300 -13.72 -9.55 -11.04
CA ALA A 300 -13.21 -10.52 -11.99
C ALA A 300 -14.16 -11.72 -12.13
N VAL A 301 -14.62 -12.28 -11.02
CA VAL A 301 -15.61 -13.38 -11.02
C VAL A 301 -16.93 -12.93 -11.65
N ARG A 302 -17.40 -11.73 -11.31
CA ARG A 302 -18.65 -11.19 -11.90
C ARG A 302 -18.54 -10.95 -13.40
N LEU A 303 -17.36 -10.51 -13.86
CA LEU A 303 -17.08 -10.30 -15.28
C LEU A 303 -17.17 -11.61 -16.07
N VAL A 304 -16.55 -12.68 -15.57
CA VAL A 304 -16.65 -14.04 -16.17
C VAL A 304 -18.10 -14.52 -16.18
N ALA A 305 -18.85 -14.29 -15.09
CA ALA A 305 -20.24 -14.68 -14.97
C ALA A 305 -21.24 -13.80 -15.77
N GLY A 306 -20.77 -12.78 -16.48
CA GLY A 306 -21.63 -11.82 -17.19
C GLY A 306 -22.55 -11.01 -16.28
N LYS A 307 -22.15 -10.79 -15.02
CA LYS A 307 -22.94 -10.04 -14.02
C LYS A 307 -22.49 -8.58 -13.94
N GLN A 308 -23.37 -7.72 -13.48
CA GLN A 308 -23.06 -6.33 -13.21
C GLN A 308 -21.90 -6.24 -12.20
N LEU A 309 -20.89 -5.41 -12.51
CA LEU A 309 -19.76 -5.18 -11.63
C LEU A 309 -20.16 -4.32 -10.42
N ILE A 310 -19.52 -4.57 -9.29
CA ILE A 310 -19.69 -3.79 -8.07
C ILE A 310 -18.94 -2.48 -8.22
N VAL A 311 -19.63 -1.38 -7.94
CA VAL A 311 -19.05 -0.06 -7.70
C VAL A 311 -19.36 0.32 -6.26
N LEU A 312 -18.34 0.49 -5.43
CA LEU A 312 -18.53 0.90 -4.05
C LEU A 312 -18.95 2.38 -4.01
N PRO A 313 -20.04 2.73 -3.32
CA PRO A 313 -20.56 4.08 -3.28
C PRO A 313 -19.71 4.98 -2.38
N SER A 314 -19.69 6.30 -2.66
CA SER A 314 -18.90 7.28 -1.91
C SER A 314 -19.42 7.56 -0.48
N GLN A 315 -20.55 6.99 -0.09
CA GLN A 315 -21.00 6.97 1.31
C GLN A 315 -20.15 6.04 2.19
N LEU A 316 -19.39 5.12 1.57
CA LEU A 316 -18.39 4.29 2.24
C LEU A 316 -17.00 4.88 2.02
N ALA A 317 -16.18 4.87 3.06
CA ALA A 317 -14.79 5.35 2.95
C ALA A 317 -14.01 4.57 1.88
N VAL A 318 -14.25 3.25 1.79
CA VAL A 318 -13.62 2.39 0.78
C VAL A 318 -14.05 2.73 -0.65
N GLY A 319 -15.27 3.20 -0.86
CA GLY A 319 -15.75 3.67 -2.16
C GLY A 319 -15.26 5.08 -2.49
N ASP A 320 -15.28 5.99 -1.52
CA ASP A 320 -14.86 7.38 -1.71
C ASP A 320 -13.37 7.48 -2.09
N ILE A 321 -12.48 6.70 -1.47
CA ILE A 321 -11.07 6.74 -1.82
C ILE A 321 -10.82 6.26 -3.26
N ILE A 322 -11.55 5.24 -3.71
CA ILE A 322 -11.46 4.71 -5.07
C ILE A 322 -11.91 5.76 -6.09
N ALA A 323 -13.06 6.41 -5.83
CA ALA A 323 -13.60 7.44 -6.69
C ALA A 323 -12.71 8.70 -6.72
N THR A 324 -12.26 9.16 -5.56
CA THR A 324 -11.38 10.34 -5.42
C THR A 324 -10.03 10.15 -6.13
N ALA A 325 -9.41 8.97 -5.96
CA ALA A 325 -8.15 8.66 -6.64
C ALA A 325 -8.32 8.58 -8.16
N ASN A 326 -9.42 8.01 -8.64
CA ASN A 326 -9.72 7.94 -10.07
C ASN A 326 -9.96 9.33 -10.67
N ALA A 327 -10.76 10.16 -10.02
CA ALA A 327 -11.00 11.53 -10.44
C ALA A 327 -9.68 12.34 -10.52
N SER A 328 -8.81 12.23 -9.52
CA SER A 328 -7.51 12.90 -9.49
C SER A 328 -6.60 12.54 -10.67
N ILE A 329 -6.64 11.28 -11.12
CA ILE A 329 -5.88 10.82 -12.27
C ILE A 329 -6.51 11.36 -13.58
N LYS A 330 -7.83 11.26 -13.72
CA LYS A 330 -8.56 11.66 -14.93
C LYS A 330 -8.52 13.18 -15.15
N GLU A 331 -8.54 13.95 -14.09
CA GLU A 331 -8.40 15.41 -14.13
C GLU A 331 -6.96 15.88 -14.42
N ARG A 332 -6.03 14.95 -14.62
CA ARG A 332 -4.61 15.24 -14.91
C ARG A 332 -3.98 16.26 -13.97
N ARG A 333 -4.26 16.14 -12.67
CA ARG A 333 -3.74 17.08 -11.67
C ARG A 333 -2.22 16.98 -11.46
N ASN A 334 -1.52 16.16 -12.24
CA ASN A 334 -0.06 15.92 -12.21
C ASN A 334 0.50 15.88 -10.78
N THR A 335 -0.23 15.30 -9.86
CA THR A 335 0.16 15.26 -8.46
C THR A 335 0.92 14.00 -8.15
N ALA A 336 1.98 14.14 -7.36
CA ALA A 336 2.66 13.03 -6.72
C ALA A 336 2.05 12.70 -5.34
N GLU A 337 1.00 13.40 -4.93
CA GLU A 337 0.33 13.14 -3.67
C GLU A 337 -0.33 11.76 -3.67
N ARG A 338 -0.15 11.04 -2.55
CA ARG A 338 -0.69 9.70 -2.37
C ARG A 338 -1.81 9.73 -1.33
N PHE A 339 -2.89 9.02 -1.64
CA PHE A 339 -4.05 8.87 -0.73
C PHE A 339 -3.87 7.67 0.19
N THR A 340 -4.21 7.88 1.45
CA THR A 340 -4.23 6.84 2.47
C THR A 340 -5.29 7.17 3.53
N PHE A 341 -5.97 6.17 4.01
CA PHE A 341 -6.93 6.30 5.13
C PHE A 341 -6.26 6.76 6.43
N SER A 342 -4.95 6.57 6.58
CA SER A 342 -4.27 6.80 7.85
C SER A 342 -3.78 8.23 8.08
N GLY A 343 -3.89 9.12 7.11
CA GLY A 343 -3.40 10.49 7.28
C GLY A 343 -3.40 11.30 5.98
N GLY A 344 -2.77 12.48 6.04
CA GLY A 344 -2.70 13.40 4.91
C GLY A 344 -4.06 13.97 4.51
N ASN A 345 -4.15 14.43 3.26
CA ASN A 345 -5.36 15.10 2.76
C ASN A 345 -6.57 14.15 2.68
N TYR A 346 -6.35 12.86 2.41
CA TYR A 346 -7.47 11.94 2.32
C TYR A 346 -8.11 11.67 3.69
N PHE A 347 -7.33 11.48 4.75
CA PHE A 347 -7.90 11.30 6.09
C PHE A 347 -8.65 12.56 6.56
N LYS A 348 -8.13 13.75 6.25
CA LYS A 348 -8.85 15.01 6.49
C LYS A 348 -10.19 15.03 5.74
N ARG A 349 -10.22 14.64 4.47
CA ARG A 349 -11.46 14.48 3.69
C ARG A 349 -12.43 13.50 4.35
N MET A 350 -11.96 12.36 4.86
CA MET A 350 -12.82 11.41 5.59
C MET A 350 -13.48 12.07 6.81
N GLN A 351 -12.75 12.91 7.54
CA GLN A 351 -13.30 13.65 8.69
C GLN A 351 -14.32 14.70 8.26
N GLU A 352 -14.02 15.48 7.23
CA GLU A 352 -14.93 16.48 6.67
C GLU A 352 -16.23 15.88 6.14
N LEU A 353 -16.17 14.70 5.51
CA LEU A 353 -17.33 13.96 5.01
C LEU A 353 -18.01 13.06 6.06
N GLN A 354 -17.54 13.08 7.31
CA GLN A 354 -18.04 12.23 8.39
C GLN A 354 -17.97 10.71 8.07
N LEU A 355 -17.01 10.32 7.22
CA LEU A 355 -16.75 8.93 6.89
C LEU A 355 -15.94 8.21 7.98
N TYR A 356 -15.11 8.94 8.72
CA TYR A 356 -14.31 8.37 9.81
C TYR A 356 -15.13 8.15 11.07
N THR A 357 -15.11 6.94 11.56
CA THR A 357 -15.66 6.56 12.88
C THR A 357 -14.99 5.29 13.38
N THR A 358 -14.96 5.10 14.69
CA THR A 358 -14.53 3.85 15.37
C THR A 358 -15.72 3.06 15.93
N ASP A 359 -16.93 3.55 15.75
CA ASP A 359 -18.15 2.85 16.12
C ASP A 359 -18.49 1.78 15.05
N ILE A 360 -18.24 0.52 15.41
CA ILE A 360 -18.47 -0.64 14.53
C ILE A 360 -19.94 -0.77 14.15
N GLN A 361 -20.88 -0.43 15.04
CA GLN A 361 -22.31 -0.52 14.73
C GLN A 361 -22.69 0.52 13.68
N GLN A 362 -22.20 1.74 13.81
CA GLN A 362 -22.41 2.80 12.82
C GLN A 362 -21.81 2.42 11.45
N ILE A 363 -20.63 1.80 11.44
CA ILE A 363 -20.01 1.33 10.19
C ILE A 363 -20.86 0.27 9.52
N ARG A 364 -21.32 -0.74 10.27
CA ARG A 364 -22.20 -1.82 9.75
C ARG A 364 -23.51 -1.28 9.20
N GLN A 365 -24.16 -0.37 9.93
CA GLN A 365 -25.40 0.28 9.48
C GLN A 365 -25.20 1.04 8.16
N ARG A 366 -24.05 1.72 7.99
CA ARG A 366 -23.74 2.42 6.75
C ARG A 366 -23.60 1.46 5.56
N VAL A 367 -22.96 0.32 5.75
CA VAL A 367 -22.84 -0.73 4.73
C VAL A 367 -24.21 -1.36 4.41
N GLU A 368 -25.02 -1.60 5.43
CA GLU A 368 -26.39 -2.11 5.27
C GLU A 368 -27.28 -1.12 4.51
N GLN A 369 -27.25 0.16 4.85
CA GLN A 369 -27.97 1.22 4.13
C GLN A 369 -27.55 1.36 2.67
N ALA A 370 -26.30 1.02 2.36
CA ALA A 370 -25.82 0.95 0.98
C ALA A 370 -26.28 -0.31 0.24
N GLY A 371 -26.96 -1.26 0.92
CA GLY A 371 -27.41 -2.52 0.34
C GLY A 371 -26.28 -3.48 0.00
N LEU A 372 -25.14 -3.40 0.70
CA LEU A 372 -23.90 -4.11 0.35
C LEU A 372 -23.41 -5.08 1.44
N SER A 373 -24.21 -5.35 2.48
CA SER A 373 -23.82 -6.33 3.51
C SER A 373 -23.47 -7.66 2.87
N ASP A 374 -22.31 -8.20 3.24
CA ASP A 374 -21.79 -9.50 2.75
C ASP A 374 -21.72 -9.65 1.22
N VAL A 375 -21.66 -8.55 0.46
CA VAL A 375 -21.70 -8.56 -1.00
C VAL A 375 -20.57 -9.41 -1.63
N TYR A 376 -19.44 -9.56 -0.94
CA TYR A 376 -18.33 -10.38 -1.39
C TYR A 376 -18.50 -11.88 -1.08
N ASN A 377 -19.43 -12.25 -0.17
CA ASN A 377 -19.77 -13.64 0.15
C ASN A 377 -20.86 -14.21 -0.75
N VAL A 378 -21.48 -13.38 -1.59
CA VAL A 378 -22.53 -13.84 -2.52
C VAL A 378 -21.92 -14.72 -3.60
N LYS A 379 -22.33 -15.99 -3.68
CA LYS A 379 -21.94 -16.87 -4.79
C LYS A 379 -22.45 -16.31 -6.11
N VAL A 380 -21.55 -16.04 -7.04
CA VAL A 380 -21.85 -15.46 -8.35
C VAL A 380 -21.97 -16.53 -9.43
N MET A 381 -21.23 -17.62 -9.28
CA MET A 381 -21.26 -18.80 -10.13
C MET A 381 -21.70 -20.02 -9.33
N ALA A 382 -22.43 -20.93 -9.95
CA ALA A 382 -22.86 -22.19 -9.35
C ALA A 382 -21.74 -23.19 -9.26
#